data_97959ffc5b117ec5db91fe6f2c7b52a6
#
_entry.id   97959ffc5b117ec5db91fe6f2c7b52a6
#
_cell.length_a   1.000
_cell.length_b   1.000
_cell.length_c   1.000
_cell.angle_alpha   90.00
_cell.angle_beta   90.00
_cell.angle_gamma   90.00
#
_symmetry.space_group_name_H-M   'P 1'
#
loop_
_entity.id
_entity.type
_entity.pdbx_description
1 polymer ?
#
loop_
_entity_poly.entity_id
_entity_poly.type
_entity_poly.pdbx_seq_one_letter_code
_entity_poly.pdbx_strand_id
1 'polypeptide(L)'
;MIGGGPYHGAPILSGLAAARSGCDLVHVAMPKKAASRCEWPNSIIPEELPDADFLTMSSTASIEAFIQSGRRPDSIVIGPGLGRDERTIEAVKAILEMTTEQGIPIVVDADAVGALPRGKWLRGMTGVATPHEAEASRWLGGAE
;
A
#
# COMPACT_ATOMS: atom_id res chain seq x y z
N MET A 1 0.51 -4.72 -4.72
CA MET A 1 -0.26 -4.43 -3.50
C MET A 1 0.69 -4.29 -2.31
N ILE A 2 0.65 -3.18 -1.59
CA ILE A 2 1.43 -2.95 -0.37
C ILE A 2 0.43 -2.76 0.78
N GLY A 3 0.49 -3.65 1.76
CA GLY A 3 -0.47 -3.61 2.87
C GLY A 3 -0.11 -4.57 3.99
N GLY A 4 -1.02 -4.72 4.93
CA GLY A 4 -0.80 -5.61 6.06
C GLY A 4 0.10 -5.03 7.14
N GLY A 5 -0.09 -5.54 8.31
CA GLY A 5 0.51 -5.17 9.56
C GLY A 5 -0.37 -5.73 10.66
N PRO A 6 -1.15 -4.88 11.35
CA PRO A 6 -2.15 -5.37 12.30
C PRO A 6 -3.21 -6.25 11.64
N TYR A 7 -3.56 -5.97 10.38
CA TYR A 7 -4.61 -6.67 9.63
C TYR A 7 -4.04 -7.31 8.36
N HIS A 8 -3.88 -8.64 8.37
CA HIS A 8 -3.26 -9.36 7.25
C HIS A 8 -4.25 -9.85 6.17
N GLY A 9 -5.54 -9.92 6.48
CA GLY A 9 -6.56 -10.39 5.53
C GLY A 9 -6.91 -9.39 4.42
N ALA A 10 -6.94 -8.09 4.75
CA ALA A 10 -7.34 -7.05 3.81
C ALA A 10 -6.46 -6.97 2.53
N PRO A 11 -5.11 -7.01 2.62
CA PRO A 11 -4.29 -7.02 1.42
C PRO A 11 -4.46 -8.29 0.58
N ILE A 12 -4.76 -9.43 1.17
CA ILE A 12 -5.07 -10.67 0.43
C ILE A 12 -6.36 -10.49 -0.37
N LEU A 13 -7.42 -9.94 0.24
CA LEU A 13 -8.68 -9.67 -0.46
C LEU A 13 -8.49 -8.71 -1.62
N SER A 14 -7.71 -7.65 -1.44
CA SER A 14 -7.39 -6.69 -2.50
C SER A 14 -6.59 -7.35 -3.63
N GLY A 15 -5.61 -8.19 -3.29
CA GLY A 15 -4.83 -8.96 -4.26
C GLY A 15 -5.71 -9.94 -5.07
N LEU A 16 -6.62 -10.63 -4.40
CA LEU A 16 -7.58 -11.52 -5.08
C LEU A 16 -8.52 -10.75 -6.02
N ALA A 17 -8.97 -9.56 -5.62
CA ALA A 17 -9.77 -8.69 -6.47
C ALA A 17 -8.99 -8.28 -7.73
N ALA A 18 -7.73 -7.88 -7.58
CA ALA A 18 -6.86 -7.57 -8.72
C ALA A 18 -6.71 -8.75 -9.67
N ALA A 19 -6.40 -9.95 -9.16
CA ALA A 19 -6.30 -11.16 -9.98
C ALA A 19 -7.58 -11.46 -10.74
N ARG A 20 -8.74 -11.32 -10.09
CA ARG A 20 -10.06 -11.52 -10.73
C ARG A 20 -10.42 -10.43 -11.74
N SER A 21 -9.82 -9.25 -11.63
CA SER A 21 -10.03 -8.15 -12.58
C SER A 21 -9.15 -8.25 -13.83
N GLY A 22 -8.34 -9.31 -13.95
CA GLY A 22 -7.52 -9.59 -15.12
C GLY A 22 -6.07 -9.16 -15.00
N CYS A 23 -5.57 -8.85 -13.80
CA CYS A 23 -4.13 -8.68 -13.59
C CYS A 23 -3.42 -10.02 -13.76
N ASP A 24 -2.37 -10.03 -14.57
CA ASP A 24 -1.63 -11.25 -14.89
C ASP A 24 -0.76 -11.71 -13.71
N LEU A 25 -0.03 -10.80 -13.09
CA LEU A 25 0.76 -11.05 -11.89
C LEU A 25 0.34 -10.12 -10.77
N VAL A 26 0.04 -10.69 -9.61
CA VAL A 26 -0.31 -9.92 -8.41
C VAL A 26 0.68 -10.23 -7.30
N HIS A 27 1.49 -9.23 -6.96
CA HIS A 27 2.40 -9.28 -5.82
C HIS A 27 1.75 -8.60 -4.62
N VAL A 28 1.84 -9.22 -3.45
CA VAL A 28 1.38 -8.64 -2.19
C VAL A 28 2.54 -8.56 -1.22
N ALA A 29 2.99 -7.34 -0.97
CA ALA A 29 4.07 -7.02 -0.04
C ALA A 29 3.51 -6.69 1.34
N MET A 30 4.00 -7.38 2.36
CA MET A 30 3.60 -7.13 3.75
C MET A 30 4.70 -7.48 4.75
N PRO A 31 4.65 -6.90 5.98
CA PRO A 31 5.57 -7.22 7.07
C PRO A 31 5.57 -8.72 7.41
N LYS A 32 6.71 -9.24 7.84
CA LYS A 32 6.96 -10.68 8.10
C LYS A 32 5.90 -11.38 8.92
N LYS A 33 5.51 -10.79 10.07
CA LYS A 33 4.51 -11.42 10.94
C LYS A 33 3.10 -11.41 10.33
N ALA A 34 2.77 -10.39 9.55
CA ALA A 34 1.52 -10.37 8.80
C ALA A 34 1.55 -11.46 7.72
N ALA A 35 2.64 -11.53 6.95
CA ALA A 35 2.83 -12.53 5.92
C ALA A 35 2.77 -13.97 6.45
N SER A 36 3.37 -14.23 7.62
CA SER A 36 3.39 -15.56 8.24
C SER A 36 2.02 -16.06 8.76
N ARG A 37 1.05 -15.16 8.89
CA ARG A 37 -0.33 -15.50 9.29
C ARG A 37 -1.22 -15.84 8.10
N CYS A 38 -0.75 -15.61 6.88
CA CYS A 38 -1.56 -15.75 5.68
C CYS A 38 -1.50 -17.18 5.16
N GLU A 39 -2.67 -17.71 4.79
CA GLU A 39 -2.78 -18.78 3.80
C GLU A 39 -2.78 -18.13 2.43
N TRP A 40 -1.65 -18.25 1.71
CA TRP A 40 -1.46 -17.56 0.45
C TRP A 40 -2.21 -18.24 -0.70
N PRO A 41 -3.15 -17.55 -1.38
CA PRO A 41 -3.77 -18.07 -2.57
C PRO A 41 -2.75 -18.27 -3.71
N ASN A 42 -2.91 -19.31 -4.51
CA ASN A 42 -2.01 -19.62 -5.64
C ASN A 42 -1.90 -18.51 -6.70
N SER A 43 -2.88 -17.62 -6.76
CA SER A 43 -2.91 -16.47 -7.68
C SER A 43 -2.16 -15.25 -7.16
N ILE A 44 -1.58 -15.32 -5.97
CA ILE A 44 -0.85 -14.22 -5.33
C ILE A 44 0.60 -14.62 -5.11
N ILE A 45 1.52 -13.73 -5.46
CA ILE A 45 2.94 -13.84 -5.18
C ILE A 45 3.25 -13.07 -3.91
N PRO A 46 3.61 -13.74 -2.80
CA PRO A 46 3.95 -13.06 -1.56
C PRO A 46 5.31 -12.37 -1.66
N GLU A 47 5.37 -11.14 -1.17
CA GLU A 47 6.61 -10.37 -1.00
C GLU A 47 6.76 -10.03 0.48
N GLU A 48 7.63 -10.76 1.17
CA GLU A 48 7.88 -10.54 2.58
C GLU A 48 8.80 -9.35 2.78
N LEU A 49 8.29 -8.30 3.44
CA LEU A 49 9.08 -7.12 3.80
C LEU A 49 9.92 -7.36 5.06
N PRO A 50 11.07 -6.67 5.21
CA PRO A 50 11.97 -6.88 6.35
C PRO A 50 11.37 -6.48 7.70
N ASP A 51 10.40 -5.59 7.76
CA ASP A 51 9.70 -5.20 8.98
C ASP A 51 9.01 -6.40 9.65
N ALA A 52 8.99 -6.42 10.99
CA ALA A 52 8.36 -7.49 11.74
C ALA A 52 6.83 -7.34 11.80
N ASP A 53 6.34 -6.26 12.42
CA ASP A 53 4.94 -6.12 12.82
C ASP A 53 4.12 -5.22 11.89
N PHE A 54 4.69 -4.11 11.43
CA PHE A 54 4.03 -3.14 10.56
C PHE A 54 5.05 -2.41 9.68
N LEU A 55 4.58 -1.87 8.57
CA LEU A 55 5.40 -1.16 7.59
C LEU A 55 6.11 0.05 8.22
N THR A 56 7.41 0.13 8.05
CA THR A 56 8.22 1.30 8.43
C THR A 56 9.20 1.69 7.32
N MET A 57 9.99 2.72 7.54
CA MET A 57 11.02 3.16 6.60
C MET A 57 12.04 2.07 6.25
N SER A 58 12.25 1.07 7.11
CA SER A 58 13.17 -0.03 6.81
C SER A 58 12.74 -0.89 5.62
N SER A 59 11.46 -0.92 5.29
CA SER A 59 10.94 -1.64 4.11
C SER A 59 10.97 -0.84 2.82
N THR A 60 11.17 0.48 2.88
CA THR A 60 11.13 1.32 1.66
C THR A 60 12.21 0.97 0.66
N ALA A 61 13.41 0.63 1.12
CA ALA A 61 14.50 0.18 0.25
C ALA A 61 14.18 -1.11 -0.51
N SER A 62 13.50 -2.07 0.13
CA SER A 62 13.05 -3.31 -0.52
C SER A 62 11.99 -3.05 -1.57
N ILE A 63 11.06 -2.14 -1.29
CA ILE A 63 10.02 -1.72 -2.24
C ILE A 63 10.65 -0.99 -3.43
N GLU A 64 11.60 -0.09 -3.17
CA GLU A 64 12.34 0.60 -4.23
C GLU A 64 13.11 -0.38 -5.13
N ALA A 65 13.84 -1.31 -4.53
CA ALA A 65 14.55 -2.34 -5.26
C ALA A 65 13.62 -3.20 -6.13
N PHE A 66 12.43 -3.52 -5.64
CA PHE A 66 11.41 -4.22 -6.43
C PHE A 66 10.94 -3.36 -7.61
N ILE A 67 10.63 -2.08 -7.40
CA ILE A 67 10.20 -1.15 -8.45
C ILE A 67 11.28 -1.00 -9.54
N GLN A 68 12.54 -0.94 -9.14
CA GLN A 68 13.69 -0.79 -10.05
C GLN A 68 14.13 -2.10 -10.71
N SER A 69 13.61 -3.23 -10.24
CA SER A 69 13.89 -4.54 -10.84
C SER A 69 13.26 -4.67 -12.21
N GLY A 70 13.64 -5.72 -12.97
CA GLY A 70 12.99 -6.07 -14.23
C GLY A 70 11.51 -6.45 -14.11
N ARG A 71 10.95 -6.42 -12.91
CA ARG A 71 9.55 -6.67 -12.58
C ARG A 71 8.82 -5.41 -12.12
N ARG A 72 9.17 -4.26 -12.68
CA ARG A 72 8.51 -3.00 -12.36
C ARG A 72 6.99 -3.15 -12.44
N PRO A 73 6.23 -2.80 -11.38
CA PRO A 73 4.77 -2.90 -11.41
C PRO A 73 4.15 -1.87 -12.38
N ASP A 74 3.07 -2.26 -13.05
CA ASP A 74 2.28 -1.35 -13.89
C ASP A 74 1.41 -0.41 -13.04
N SER A 75 1.02 -0.85 -11.85
CA SER A 75 0.28 -0.05 -10.86
C SER A 75 0.46 -0.60 -9.46
N ILE A 76 0.22 0.25 -8.46
CA ILE A 76 0.32 -0.11 -7.05
C ILE A 76 -1.00 0.21 -6.34
N VAL A 77 -1.42 -0.66 -5.43
CA VAL A 77 -2.43 -0.36 -4.41
C VAL A 77 -1.72 -0.33 -3.06
N ILE A 78 -1.95 0.70 -2.26
CA ILE A 78 -1.37 0.84 -0.93
C ILE A 78 -2.44 1.21 0.10
N GLY A 79 -2.39 0.59 1.27
CA GLY A 79 -3.23 0.97 2.41
C GLY A 79 -3.95 -0.14 3.14
N PRO A 80 -4.59 -1.11 2.46
CA PRO A 80 -5.36 -2.13 3.15
C PRO A 80 -4.57 -2.85 4.24
N GLY A 81 -5.06 -2.75 5.49
CA GLY A 81 -4.51 -3.45 6.64
C GLY A 81 -3.22 -2.90 7.23
N LEU A 82 -2.76 -1.73 6.82
CA LEU A 82 -1.50 -1.13 7.30
C LEU A 82 -1.56 -0.69 8.77
N GLY A 83 -2.74 -0.26 9.26
CA GLY A 83 -2.85 0.41 10.54
C GLY A 83 -2.42 1.88 10.49
N ARG A 84 -2.47 2.53 11.66
CA ARG A 84 -2.29 3.99 11.78
C ARG A 84 -1.09 4.39 12.63
N ASP A 85 -0.10 3.53 12.75
CA ASP A 85 1.15 3.87 13.44
C ASP A 85 1.85 5.03 12.69
N GLU A 86 2.37 6.01 13.42
CA GLU A 86 3.01 7.19 12.81
C GLU A 86 4.18 6.81 11.90
N ARG A 87 4.94 5.77 12.27
CA ARG A 87 6.06 5.24 11.46
C ARG A 87 5.57 4.62 10.15
N THR A 88 4.37 4.01 10.17
CA THR A 88 3.72 3.50 8.95
C THR A 88 3.28 4.65 8.05
N ILE A 89 2.69 5.69 8.60
CA ILE A 89 2.30 6.88 7.84
C ILE A 89 3.52 7.54 7.18
N GLU A 90 4.64 7.64 7.90
CA GLU A 90 5.91 8.16 7.36
C GLU A 90 6.42 7.30 6.19
N ALA A 91 6.44 5.99 6.34
CA ALA A 91 6.83 5.07 5.28
C ALA A 91 5.91 5.17 4.05
N VAL A 92 4.59 5.28 4.26
CA VAL A 92 3.62 5.46 3.17
C VAL A 92 3.89 6.75 2.41
N LYS A 93 4.17 7.87 3.09
CA LYS A 93 4.54 9.15 2.43
C LYS A 93 5.76 8.96 1.52
N ALA A 94 6.81 8.32 2.01
CA ALA A 94 8.00 8.05 1.21
C ALA A 94 7.70 7.17 -0.01
N ILE A 95 6.83 6.17 0.13
CA ILE A 95 6.42 5.30 -0.97
C ILE A 95 5.57 6.08 -1.99
N LEU A 96 4.67 6.96 -1.56
CA LEU A 96 3.89 7.82 -2.46
C LEU A 96 4.78 8.75 -3.29
N GLU A 97 5.80 9.35 -2.66
CA GLU A 97 6.79 10.18 -3.36
C GLU A 97 7.58 9.36 -4.37
N MET A 98 8.10 8.21 -3.96
CA MET A 98 8.85 7.29 -4.82
C MET A 98 8.04 6.84 -6.04
N THR A 99 6.80 6.42 -5.85
CA THR A 99 5.93 5.98 -6.95
C THR A 99 5.59 7.12 -7.90
N THR A 100 5.43 8.34 -7.35
CA THR A 100 5.21 9.55 -8.14
C THR A 100 6.43 9.88 -9.02
N GLU A 101 7.63 9.85 -8.46
CA GLU A 101 8.89 10.07 -9.20
C GLU A 101 9.11 9.03 -10.29
N GLN A 102 8.72 7.80 -10.04
CA GLN A 102 8.81 6.70 -11.00
C GLN A 102 7.65 6.69 -12.02
N GLY A 103 6.66 7.56 -11.88
CA GLY A 103 5.50 7.62 -12.77
C GLY A 103 4.63 6.36 -12.73
N ILE A 104 4.53 5.69 -11.58
CA ILE A 104 3.71 4.50 -11.39
C ILE A 104 2.33 4.91 -10.87
N PRO A 105 1.23 4.58 -11.58
CA PRO A 105 -0.12 4.84 -11.10
C PRO A 105 -0.39 4.13 -9.77
N ILE A 106 -1.07 4.82 -8.85
CA ILE A 106 -1.30 4.29 -7.51
C ILE A 106 -2.75 4.46 -7.06
N VAL A 107 -3.27 3.45 -6.39
CA VAL A 107 -4.51 3.51 -5.61
C VAL A 107 -4.15 3.67 -4.14
N VAL A 108 -4.62 4.75 -3.52
CA VAL A 108 -4.43 5.03 -2.10
C VAL A 108 -5.74 4.74 -1.37
N ASP A 109 -5.74 3.70 -0.56
CA ASP A 109 -6.94 3.19 0.12
C ASP A 109 -6.74 3.10 1.63
N ALA A 110 -7.83 3.02 2.37
CA ALA A 110 -7.85 2.72 3.78
C ALA A 110 -6.86 3.60 4.58
N ASP A 111 -6.02 2.99 5.42
CA ASP A 111 -5.11 3.70 6.32
C ASP A 111 -4.07 4.58 5.60
N ALA A 112 -3.74 4.27 4.34
CA ALA A 112 -2.81 5.08 3.54
C ALA A 112 -3.38 6.47 3.15
N VAL A 113 -4.69 6.65 3.16
CA VAL A 113 -5.32 7.96 2.93
C VAL A 113 -4.83 9.01 3.94
N GLY A 114 -4.52 8.57 5.17
CA GLY A 114 -3.95 9.43 6.21
C GLY A 114 -2.54 9.97 5.90
N ALA A 115 -1.84 9.42 4.92
CA ALA A 115 -0.53 9.91 4.49
C ALA A 115 -0.62 11.00 3.41
N LEU A 116 -1.78 11.18 2.78
CA LEU A 116 -2.00 12.26 1.81
C LEU A 116 -1.96 13.63 2.49
N PRO A 117 -1.44 14.68 1.80
CA PRO A 117 -1.53 16.04 2.29
C PRO A 117 -2.99 16.44 2.54
N ARG A 118 -3.27 17.13 3.65
CA ARG A 118 -4.63 17.49 4.05
C ARG A 118 -5.39 18.23 2.95
N GLY A 119 -6.49 17.66 2.49
CA GLY A 119 -7.35 18.21 1.45
C GLY A 119 -6.68 18.40 0.08
N LYS A 120 -5.55 17.76 -0.15
CA LYS A 120 -4.78 17.91 -1.39
C LYS A 120 -4.34 16.57 -1.95
N TRP A 121 -4.14 16.55 -3.25
CA TRP A 121 -3.46 15.46 -3.96
C TRP A 121 -1.96 15.72 -4.03
N LEU A 122 -1.15 14.69 -3.99
CA LEU A 122 0.29 14.85 -4.15
C LEU A 122 0.61 15.29 -5.59
N ARG A 123 1.37 16.37 -5.73
CA ARG A 123 1.67 16.94 -7.04
C ARG A 123 2.43 15.94 -7.93
N GLY A 124 1.91 15.73 -9.13
CA GLY A 124 2.50 14.80 -10.10
C GLY A 124 2.09 13.34 -9.91
N MET A 125 1.44 12.98 -8.81
CA MET A 125 0.96 11.63 -8.58
C MET A 125 -0.21 11.30 -9.51
N THR A 126 -0.10 10.20 -10.24
CA THR A 126 -1.17 9.63 -11.05
C THR A 126 -1.87 8.53 -10.28
N GLY A 127 -3.19 8.61 -10.14
CA GLY A 127 -3.93 7.56 -9.44
C GLY A 127 -5.26 8.03 -8.87
N VAL A 128 -5.77 7.28 -7.92
CA VAL A 128 -7.03 7.55 -7.23
C VAL A 128 -6.90 7.28 -5.73
N ALA A 129 -7.72 7.96 -4.93
CA ALA A 129 -7.96 7.59 -3.54
C ALA A 129 -9.38 7.03 -3.41
N THR A 130 -9.56 6.03 -2.54
CA THR A 130 -10.84 5.36 -2.30
C THR A 130 -11.28 5.48 -0.82
N PRO A 131 -11.34 6.70 -0.25
CA PRO A 131 -11.68 6.88 1.15
C PRO A 131 -13.17 6.59 1.40
N HIS A 132 -13.48 5.89 2.47
CA HIS A 132 -14.84 5.90 3.01
C HIS A 132 -15.13 7.25 3.71
N GLU A 133 -16.37 7.49 4.13
CA GLU A 133 -16.81 8.78 4.66
C GLU A 133 -15.92 9.35 5.77
N ALA A 134 -15.55 8.54 6.76
CA ALA A 134 -14.73 9.01 7.87
C ALA A 134 -13.25 9.27 7.45
N GLU A 135 -12.71 8.51 6.52
CA GLU A 135 -11.38 8.77 5.95
C GLU A 135 -11.39 10.06 5.12
N ALA A 136 -12.41 10.24 4.29
CA ALA A 136 -12.60 11.47 3.51
C ALA A 136 -12.76 12.70 4.42
N SER A 137 -13.55 12.60 5.47
CA SER A 137 -13.74 13.68 6.45
C SER A 137 -12.41 14.09 7.10
N ARG A 138 -11.63 13.12 7.59
CA ARG A 138 -10.31 13.39 8.17
C ARG A 138 -9.34 14.00 7.15
N TRP A 139 -9.29 13.45 5.95
CA TRP A 139 -8.40 13.94 4.89
C TRP A 139 -8.76 15.38 4.47
N LEU A 140 -10.04 15.68 4.31
CA LEU A 140 -10.52 17.00 3.91
C LEU A 140 -10.50 18.03 5.06
N GLY A 141 -10.27 17.55 6.29
CA GLY A 141 -10.22 18.41 7.47
C GLY A 141 -11.56 18.74 8.07
N GLY A 142 -12.58 17.91 7.83
CA GLY A 142 -13.82 17.95 8.57
C GLY A 142 -13.61 17.63 10.05
N ALA A 143 -14.45 18.17 10.93
CA ALA A 143 -14.51 17.75 12.32
C ALA A 143 -15.04 16.31 12.39
N GLU A 144 -14.44 15.50 13.27
CA GLU A 144 -14.99 14.19 13.64
C GLU A 144 -16.30 14.36 14.39
#